data_a3b21b8ddd28efe0eb8b98d73a8d3a53
#
_entry.id   a3b21b8ddd28efe0eb8b98d73a8d3a53
#
_cell.length_a   1.000
_cell.length_b   1.000
_cell.length_c   1.000
_cell.angle_alpha   90.00
_cell.angle_beta   90.00
_cell.angle_gamma   90.00
#
_symmetry.space_group_name_H-M   'P 1'
#
loop_
_entity.id
_entity.type
_entity.pdbx_description
1 polymer ?
#
loop_
_entity_poly.entity_id
_entity_poly.type
_entity_poly.pdbx_seq_one_letter_code
_entity_poly.pdbx_strand_id
1 'polypeptide(L)'
;MLRTIFLLSAFLLNGIAFSQPGVFIRFTSANTMFPDTARANGHDYSGKHYDALTHYNDSSVLIYVPKNFSPKGSPNLIFWFHGWSNNIDTAYRQYELVSQFEASGRNAILVFPEGPKDAPDSYGGKLEQPAVFQALAKDVVQQLENRKILRRRRSFNINDYDITLAGHSGAYRVISRILNKTPVHEVILFDAMYGGNEYYLEWLSNPEHRFVNIYTKNGGTFDNSRQIAKLITDSLNVPVISVDEPAVNAQLLQSNRKVFIFSEQTHNGVITYHNNWALFLRNTPAR
;
A
#
# COMPACT_ATOMS: atom_id res chain seq x y z
N MET A 1 -42.16 -39.50 50.77
CA MET A 1 -41.39 -38.23 50.67
C MET A 1 -40.52 -38.29 49.41
N LEU A 2 -41.01 -37.73 48.31
CA LEU A 2 -40.26 -37.61 47.03
C LEU A 2 -39.51 -36.28 47.04
N ARG A 3 -38.17 -36.33 46.93
CA ARG A 3 -37.34 -35.12 46.75
C ARG A 3 -37.12 -34.90 45.24
N THR A 4 -37.72 -33.85 44.74
CA THR A 4 -37.53 -33.37 43.36
C THR A 4 -36.20 -32.59 43.28
N ILE A 5 -35.26 -33.07 42.48
CA ILE A 5 -34.01 -32.38 42.20
C ILE A 5 -34.23 -31.49 40.95
N PHE A 6 -34.15 -30.17 41.13
CA PHE A 6 -34.13 -29.21 40.01
C PHE A 6 -32.70 -29.10 39.50
N LEU A 7 -32.47 -29.58 38.27
CA LEU A 7 -31.24 -29.32 37.54
C LEU A 7 -31.34 -27.95 36.86
N LEU A 8 -30.55 -27.01 37.33
CA LEU A 8 -30.40 -25.68 36.72
C LEU A 8 -29.41 -25.80 35.58
N SER A 9 -29.90 -25.79 34.32
CA SER A 9 -29.05 -25.73 33.12
C SER A 9 -28.60 -24.29 32.93
N ALA A 10 -27.34 -23.99 33.21
CA ALA A 10 -26.71 -22.72 32.87
C ALA A 10 -26.40 -22.69 31.35
N PHE A 11 -27.19 -21.94 30.59
CA PHE A 11 -26.89 -21.57 29.23
C PHE A 11 -25.74 -20.57 29.23
N LEU A 12 -24.57 -21.01 28.88
CA LEU A 12 -23.44 -20.15 28.51
C LEU A 12 -23.76 -19.46 27.15
N LEU A 13 -24.30 -18.25 27.23
CA LEU A 13 -24.35 -17.35 26.09
C LEU A 13 -22.91 -16.98 25.74
N ASN A 14 -22.34 -17.67 24.75
CA ASN A 14 -21.14 -17.20 24.05
C ASN A 14 -21.53 -15.91 23.34
N GLY A 15 -21.31 -14.78 24.01
CA GLY A 15 -21.40 -13.47 23.38
C GLY A 15 -20.42 -13.40 22.23
N ILE A 16 -20.92 -13.38 21.00
CA ILE A 16 -20.12 -13.00 19.82
C ILE A 16 -19.74 -11.55 20.09
N ALA A 17 -18.51 -11.35 20.54
CA ALA A 17 -17.94 -10.02 20.66
C ALA A 17 -17.82 -9.47 19.23
N PHE A 18 -18.79 -8.67 18.78
CA PHE A 18 -18.65 -7.88 17.59
C PHE A 18 -17.46 -6.95 17.83
N SER A 19 -16.33 -7.30 17.23
CA SER A 19 -15.16 -6.44 17.21
C SER A 19 -15.56 -5.13 16.54
N GLN A 20 -15.45 -4.02 17.26
CA GLN A 20 -15.69 -2.70 16.67
C GLN A 20 -14.72 -2.52 15.49
N PRO A 21 -15.17 -2.03 14.33
CA PRO A 21 -14.28 -1.80 13.20
C PRO A 21 -13.19 -0.78 13.55
N GLY A 22 -12.08 -0.80 12.83
CA GLY A 22 -11.06 0.25 12.89
C GLY A 22 -11.65 1.62 12.52
N VAL A 23 -10.85 2.67 12.66
CA VAL A 23 -11.28 4.06 12.46
C VAL A 23 -10.86 4.55 11.09
N PHE A 24 -11.82 5.04 10.31
CA PHE A 24 -11.55 5.81 9.10
C PHE A 24 -11.48 7.31 9.40
N ILE A 25 -10.46 7.97 8.84
CA ILE A 25 -10.24 9.41 8.93
C ILE A 25 -10.06 9.94 7.51
N ARG A 26 -10.96 10.80 7.04
CA ARG A 26 -10.80 11.49 5.76
C ARG A 26 -10.49 12.95 6.00
N PHE A 27 -9.54 13.49 5.26
CA PHE A 27 -9.16 14.90 5.28
C PHE A 27 -8.66 15.32 3.91
N THR A 28 -8.46 16.62 3.69
CA THR A 28 -7.83 17.17 2.50
C THR A 28 -6.45 17.71 2.83
N SER A 29 -5.50 17.57 1.90
CA SER A 29 -4.15 18.10 2.04
C SER A 29 -3.71 18.78 0.75
N ALA A 30 -3.07 19.93 0.88
CA ALA A 30 -2.42 20.61 -0.24
C ALA A 30 -1.22 19.83 -0.80
N ASN A 31 -0.76 18.82 -0.06
CA ASN A 31 0.41 18.01 -0.36
C ASN A 31 0.07 16.66 -1.02
N THR A 32 -1.13 16.51 -1.61
CA THR A 32 -1.51 15.36 -2.45
C THR A 32 -1.00 15.50 -3.88
N MET A 33 -1.32 14.53 -4.76
CA MET A 33 -0.96 14.59 -6.18
C MET A 33 -1.53 15.84 -6.85
N PHE A 34 -2.79 16.15 -6.60
CA PHE A 34 -3.55 17.19 -7.28
C PHE A 34 -4.19 18.20 -6.29
N PRO A 35 -4.54 19.39 -6.77
CA PRO A 35 -4.32 19.94 -8.11
C PRO A 35 -2.83 20.17 -8.42
N ASP A 36 -2.47 19.98 -9.70
CA ASP A 36 -1.12 20.19 -10.24
C ASP A 36 -1.19 20.94 -11.58
N THR A 37 -0.22 21.82 -11.85
CA THR A 37 -0.21 22.67 -13.05
C THR A 37 -0.14 21.86 -14.35
N ALA A 38 0.54 20.72 -14.36
CA ALA A 38 0.64 19.86 -15.54
C ALA A 38 -0.71 19.19 -15.92
N ARG A 39 -1.72 19.28 -15.06
CA ARG A 39 -3.09 18.81 -15.30
C ARG A 39 -4.14 19.92 -15.15
N ALA A 40 -3.73 21.19 -15.17
CA ALA A 40 -4.66 22.30 -15.06
C ALA A 40 -5.70 22.35 -16.18
N ASN A 41 -5.38 21.80 -17.35
CA ASN A 41 -6.28 21.64 -18.48
C ASN A 41 -6.79 20.20 -18.67
N GLY A 42 -6.65 19.33 -17.65
CA GLY A 42 -7.00 17.93 -17.76
C GLY A 42 -5.96 17.09 -18.51
N HIS A 43 -6.41 15.96 -19.07
CA HIS A 43 -5.58 15.00 -19.80
C HIS A 43 -6.38 14.35 -20.93
N ASP A 44 -5.77 14.21 -22.09
CA ASP A 44 -6.35 13.50 -23.22
C ASP A 44 -5.76 12.09 -23.32
N TYR A 45 -6.64 11.10 -23.40
CA TYR A 45 -6.24 9.71 -23.59
C TYR A 45 -7.22 8.99 -24.50
N SER A 46 -6.71 8.34 -25.54
CA SER A 46 -7.50 7.52 -26.49
C SER A 46 -8.74 8.25 -27.06
N GLY A 47 -8.59 9.54 -27.40
CA GLY A 47 -9.66 10.35 -27.98
C GLY A 47 -10.71 10.88 -27.00
N LYS A 48 -10.51 10.66 -25.70
CA LYS A 48 -11.37 11.19 -24.63
C LYS A 48 -10.61 12.21 -23.79
N HIS A 49 -11.28 13.32 -23.47
CA HIS A 49 -10.78 14.33 -22.54
C HIS A 49 -11.22 14.03 -21.11
N TYR A 50 -10.28 14.06 -20.17
CA TYR A 50 -10.48 13.92 -18.73
C TYR A 50 -10.21 15.27 -18.08
N ASP A 51 -11.27 16.02 -17.76
CA ASP A 51 -11.17 17.40 -17.31
C ASP A 51 -10.53 17.52 -15.93
N ALA A 52 -9.91 18.70 -15.68
CA ALA A 52 -9.17 18.95 -14.46
C ALA A 52 -10.04 18.92 -13.20
N LEU A 53 -11.27 19.46 -13.28
CA LEU A 53 -12.15 19.61 -12.13
C LEU A 53 -12.59 18.26 -11.58
N THR A 54 -12.97 17.34 -12.48
CA THR A 54 -13.47 16.01 -12.12
C THR A 54 -12.35 15.05 -11.73
N HIS A 55 -11.23 15.08 -12.47
CA HIS A 55 -10.23 14.02 -12.42
C HIS A 55 -8.92 14.41 -11.73
N TYR A 56 -8.62 15.71 -11.61
CA TYR A 56 -7.31 16.21 -11.16
C TYR A 56 -7.41 17.33 -10.11
N ASN A 57 -8.50 17.37 -9.34
CA ASN A 57 -8.73 18.40 -8.33
C ASN A 57 -9.05 17.83 -6.93
N ASP A 58 -9.14 16.52 -6.80
CA ASP A 58 -9.42 15.87 -5.52
C ASP A 58 -8.12 15.77 -4.69
N SER A 59 -8.09 16.46 -3.56
CA SER A 59 -6.97 16.47 -2.61
C SER A 59 -7.24 15.61 -1.38
N SER A 60 -8.16 14.66 -1.48
CA SER A 60 -8.54 13.78 -0.38
C SER A 60 -7.42 12.82 0.01
N VAL A 61 -7.35 12.56 1.30
CA VAL A 61 -6.56 11.50 1.91
C VAL A 61 -7.44 10.70 2.85
N LEU A 62 -7.49 9.39 2.68
CA LEU A 62 -8.18 8.49 3.59
C LEU A 62 -7.14 7.76 4.45
N ILE A 63 -7.31 7.78 5.77
CA ILE A 63 -6.51 7.01 6.71
C ILE A 63 -7.39 5.91 7.29
N TYR A 64 -6.85 4.71 7.43
CA TYR A 64 -7.45 3.64 8.20
C TYR A 64 -6.52 3.21 9.34
N VAL A 65 -7.04 3.28 10.55
CA VAL A 65 -6.34 2.85 11.78
C VAL A 65 -7.02 1.58 12.28
N PRO A 66 -6.32 0.43 12.32
CA PRO A 66 -6.92 -0.80 12.82
C PRO A 66 -7.22 -0.72 14.31
N LYS A 67 -8.24 -1.44 14.76
CA LYS A 67 -8.66 -1.45 16.16
C LYS A 67 -7.53 -1.75 17.14
N ASN A 68 -6.69 -2.70 16.77
CA ASN A 68 -5.61 -3.19 17.64
C ASN A 68 -4.28 -2.47 17.39
N PHE A 69 -4.32 -1.30 16.74
CA PHE A 69 -3.10 -0.51 16.50
C PHE A 69 -2.42 -0.16 17.82
N SER A 70 -1.12 -0.44 17.89
CA SER A 70 -0.27 -0.08 19.01
C SER A 70 0.80 0.93 18.57
N PRO A 71 0.84 2.15 19.14
CA PRO A 71 1.81 3.18 18.77
C PRO A 71 3.21 2.95 19.38
N LYS A 72 3.56 1.72 19.77
CA LYS A 72 4.86 1.38 20.34
C LYS A 72 5.93 1.32 19.25
N GLY A 73 7.12 1.84 19.52
CA GLY A 73 8.23 1.88 18.57
C GLY A 73 8.07 2.94 17.50
N SER A 74 8.61 2.70 16.30
CA SER A 74 8.39 3.51 15.10
C SER A 74 7.08 3.12 14.46
N PRO A 75 6.08 4.02 14.39
CA PRO A 75 4.81 3.71 13.74
C PRO A 75 5.03 3.41 12.25
N ASN A 76 4.44 2.33 11.77
CA ASN A 76 4.48 1.99 10.35
C ASN A 76 3.32 2.69 9.63
N LEU A 77 3.64 3.45 8.58
CA LEU A 77 2.69 4.09 7.69
C LEU A 77 2.77 3.42 6.31
N ILE A 78 1.69 2.82 5.87
CA ILE A 78 1.59 2.15 4.58
C ILE A 78 0.78 3.05 3.64
N PHE A 79 1.45 3.64 2.64
CA PHE A 79 0.80 4.43 1.61
C PHE A 79 0.42 3.53 0.44
N TRP A 80 -0.88 3.45 0.15
CA TRP A 80 -1.41 2.73 -1.00
C TRP A 80 -1.80 3.69 -2.11
N PHE A 81 -1.29 3.44 -3.32
CA PHE A 81 -1.61 4.21 -4.52
C PHE A 81 -2.41 3.34 -5.49
N HIS A 82 -3.54 3.87 -5.95
CA HIS A 82 -4.37 3.17 -6.95
C HIS A 82 -3.82 3.35 -8.37
N GLY A 83 -4.28 2.51 -9.29
CA GLY A 83 -3.96 2.59 -10.71
C GLY A 83 -4.98 3.41 -11.52
N TRP A 84 -4.91 3.22 -12.84
CA TRP A 84 -5.77 3.89 -13.81
C TRP A 84 -7.25 3.65 -13.55
N SER A 85 -8.07 4.66 -13.93
CA SER A 85 -9.53 4.59 -13.90
C SER A 85 -10.09 4.10 -12.56
N ASN A 86 -9.44 4.50 -11.49
CA ASN A 86 -9.81 4.15 -10.13
C ASN A 86 -9.79 5.39 -9.23
N ASN A 87 -10.23 5.24 -8.00
CA ASN A 87 -10.23 6.25 -6.95
C ASN A 87 -10.10 5.58 -5.59
N ILE A 88 -9.86 6.35 -4.52
CA ILE A 88 -9.71 5.81 -3.16
C ILE A 88 -10.86 4.86 -2.79
N ASP A 89 -12.12 5.33 -2.95
CA ASP A 89 -13.30 4.63 -2.44
C ASP A 89 -13.57 3.32 -3.18
N THR A 90 -13.30 3.29 -4.49
CA THR A 90 -13.39 2.09 -5.30
C THR A 90 -12.24 1.14 -5.00
N ALA A 91 -11.00 1.64 -4.94
CA ALA A 91 -9.81 0.80 -4.75
C ALA A 91 -9.86 0.01 -3.44
N TYR A 92 -10.13 0.67 -2.31
CA TYR A 92 -10.07 -0.04 -1.03
C TYR A 92 -11.19 -1.08 -0.86
N ARG A 93 -12.36 -0.87 -1.52
CA ARG A 93 -13.47 -1.82 -1.51
C ARG A 93 -13.27 -2.95 -2.51
N GLN A 94 -12.98 -2.62 -3.78
CA GLN A 94 -12.82 -3.59 -4.86
C GLN A 94 -11.70 -4.59 -4.58
N TYR A 95 -10.60 -4.13 -4.00
CA TYR A 95 -9.45 -4.97 -3.67
C TYR A 95 -9.46 -5.47 -2.22
N GLU A 96 -10.55 -5.23 -1.48
CA GLU A 96 -10.69 -5.69 -0.10
C GLU A 96 -9.49 -5.28 0.79
N LEU A 97 -8.90 -4.09 0.52
CA LEU A 97 -7.62 -3.71 1.11
C LEU A 97 -7.68 -3.62 2.64
N VAL A 98 -8.79 -3.15 3.19
CA VAL A 98 -8.95 -3.01 4.64
C VAL A 98 -9.18 -4.37 5.30
N SER A 99 -10.03 -5.23 4.74
CA SER A 99 -10.28 -6.57 5.31
C SER A 99 -9.05 -7.46 5.25
N GLN A 100 -8.32 -7.44 4.14
CA GLN A 100 -7.04 -8.13 3.99
C GLN A 100 -5.96 -7.57 4.95
N PHE A 101 -5.92 -6.26 5.14
CA PHE A 101 -5.00 -5.63 6.09
C PHE A 101 -5.30 -6.05 7.53
N GLU A 102 -6.56 -6.03 7.96
CA GLU A 102 -6.95 -6.54 9.28
C GLU A 102 -6.58 -8.02 9.45
N ALA A 103 -6.85 -8.83 8.42
CA ALA A 103 -6.49 -10.24 8.42
C ALA A 103 -4.98 -10.48 8.48
N SER A 104 -4.16 -9.55 8.02
CA SER A 104 -2.71 -9.64 8.11
C SER A 104 -2.19 -9.57 9.54
N GLY A 105 -2.89 -8.88 10.43
CA GLY A 105 -2.46 -8.60 11.80
C GLY A 105 -1.28 -7.64 11.90
N ARG A 106 -0.91 -6.95 10.79
CA ARG A 106 0.22 -6.01 10.79
C ARG A 106 -0.11 -4.77 11.62
N ASN A 107 0.77 -4.43 12.55
CA ASN A 107 0.65 -3.19 13.33
C ASN A 107 1.12 -1.99 12.50
N ALA A 108 0.21 -1.43 11.73
CA ALA A 108 0.47 -0.30 10.84
C ALA A 108 -0.79 0.56 10.67
N ILE A 109 -0.65 1.67 9.99
CA ILE A 109 -1.74 2.57 9.59
C ILE A 109 -1.76 2.63 8.07
N LEU A 110 -2.92 2.39 7.44
CA LEU A 110 -3.08 2.55 6.00
C LEU A 110 -3.41 4.00 5.66
N VAL A 111 -2.80 4.49 4.59
CA VAL A 111 -3.00 5.84 4.05
C VAL A 111 -3.26 5.73 2.55
N PHE A 112 -4.35 6.31 2.09
CA PHE A 112 -4.77 6.31 0.70
C PHE A 112 -4.86 7.77 0.22
N PRO A 113 -3.80 8.34 -0.38
CA PRO A 113 -3.92 9.63 -1.06
C PRO A 113 -4.60 9.46 -2.41
N GLU A 114 -5.47 10.40 -2.78
CA GLU A 114 -6.12 10.38 -4.09
C GLU A 114 -5.11 10.65 -5.20
N GLY A 115 -5.32 9.94 -6.32
CA GLY A 115 -4.54 10.05 -7.54
C GLY A 115 -5.33 10.71 -8.68
N PRO A 116 -4.99 10.38 -9.96
CA PRO A 116 -5.82 10.71 -11.11
C PRO A 116 -7.18 9.99 -11.01
N LYS A 117 -8.17 10.68 -10.47
CA LYS A 117 -9.46 10.10 -10.10
C LYS A 117 -10.24 9.67 -11.34
N ASP A 118 -10.52 8.37 -11.43
CA ASP A 118 -11.29 7.78 -12.54
C ASP A 118 -10.72 8.13 -13.93
N ALA A 119 -9.40 8.34 -14.04
CA ALA A 119 -8.72 8.69 -15.28
C ALA A 119 -7.61 7.69 -15.61
N PRO A 120 -7.35 7.38 -16.89
CA PRO A 120 -6.27 6.50 -17.33
C PRO A 120 -4.93 7.25 -17.38
N ASP A 121 -4.42 7.60 -16.24
CA ASP A 121 -3.18 8.37 -16.10
C ASP A 121 -2.34 7.81 -14.94
N SER A 122 -1.03 7.73 -15.16
CA SER A 122 -0.05 7.33 -14.13
C SER A 122 0.69 8.53 -13.51
N TYR A 123 0.37 9.75 -13.93
CA TYR A 123 1.07 10.93 -13.44
C TYR A 123 0.79 11.15 -11.95
N GLY A 124 1.83 11.13 -11.15
CA GLY A 124 1.75 11.28 -9.70
C GLY A 124 1.67 12.72 -9.20
N GLY A 125 1.51 13.70 -10.13
CA GLY A 125 1.37 15.09 -9.76
C GLY A 125 2.51 15.60 -8.90
N LYS A 126 2.17 16.44 -7.93
CA LYS A 126 3.13 17.01 -6.97
C LYS A 126 3.86 15.94 -6.13
N LEU A 127 3.26 14.77 -5.90
CA LEU A 127 3.90 13.71 -5.11
C LEU A 127 5.10 13.06 -5.80
N GLU A 128 5.31 13.30 -7.09
CA GLU A 128 6.57 12.92 -7.74
C GLU A 128 7.79 13.69 -7.19
N GLN A 129 7.54 14.71 -6.35
CA GLN A 129 8.57 15.45 -5.63
C GLN A 129 8.69 14.90 -4.19
N PRO A 130 9.81 14.31 -3.79
CA PRO A 130 9.98 13.70 -2.46
C PRO A 130 9.68 14.65 -1.30
N ALA A 131 9.96 15.94 -1.44
CA ALA A 131 9.65 16.94 -0.43
C ALA A 131 8.12 17.09 -0.19
N VAL A 132 7.31 16.97 -1.25
CA VAL A 132 5.85 17.02 -1.15
C VAL A 132 5.32 15.75 -0.47
N PHE A 133 5.89 14.57 -0.78
CA PHE A 133 5.53 13.34 -0.08
C PHE A 133 5.86 13.42 1.43
N GLN A 134 7.02 13.98 1.80
CA GLN A 134 7.36 14.20 3.21
C GLN A 134 6.37 15.16 3.91
N ALA A 135 5.92 16.20 3.19
CA ALA A 135 4.90 17.12 3.69
C ALA A 135 3.54 16.42 3.86
N LEU A 136 3.14 15.55 2.91
CA LEU A 136 1.94 14.72 3.06
C LEU A 136 2.04 13.78 4.27
N ALA A 137 3.18 13.12 4.46
CA ALA A 137 3.40 12.25 5.63
C ALA A 137 3.28 13.04 6.94
N LYS A 138 3.78 14.29 6.97
CA LYS A 138 3.60 15.20 8.11
C LYS A 138 2.12 15.51 8.36
N ASP A 139 1.35 15.81 7.32
CA ASP A 139 -0.08 16.09 7.46
C ASP A 139 -0.83 14.88 8.01
N VAL A 140 -0.51 13.68 7.52
CA VAL A 140 -1.06 12.41 8.02
C VAL A 140 -0.76 12.24 9.52
N VAL A 141 0.50 12.40 9.92
CA VAL A 141 0.91 12.30 11.33
C VAL A 141 0.18 13.33 12.20
N GLN A 142 0.05 14.56 11.73
CA GLN A 142 -0.68 15.61 12.46
C GLN A 142 -2.16 15.24 12.67
N GLN A 143 -2.82 14.63 11.66
CA GLN A 143 -4.18 14.12 11.82
C GLN A 143 -4.27 13.03 12.89
N LEU A 144 -3.29 12.14 12.96
CA LEU A 144 -3.23 11.07 13.95
C LEU A 144 -2.92 11.61 15.37
N GLU A 145 -2.03 12.59 15.49
CA GLU A 145 -1.71 13.26 16.75
C GLU A 145 -2.90 14.06 17.29
N ASN A 146 -3.61 14.79 16.44
CA ASN A 146 -4.79 15.58 16.82
C ASN A 146 -5.91 14.67 17.37
N ARG A 147 -5.98 13.41 16.93
CA ARG A 147 -6.93 12.40 17.41
C ARG A 147 -6.37 11.53 18.53
N LYS A 148 -5.17 11.85 19.04
CA LYS A 148 -4.49 11.10 20.11
C LYS A 148 -4.22 9.62 19.78
N ILE A 149 -4.16 9.28 18.49
CA ILE A 149 -3.77 7.95 17.99
C ILE A 149 -2.26 7.80 18.12
N LEU A 150 -1.52 8.83 17.73
CA LEU A 150 -0.10 8.95 17.98
C LEU A 150 0.17 10.00 19.07
N ARG A 151 1.29 9.81 19.78
CA ARG A 151 1.75 10.80 20.75
C ARG A 151 2.29 12.03 20.01
N ARG A 152 1.84 13.22 20.40
CA ARG A 152 2.33 14.47 19.84
C ARG A 152 3.82 14.64 20.07
N ARG A 153 4.55 14.92 19.00
CA ARG A 153 5.99 15.22 19.02
C ARG A 153 6.24 16.73 18.88
N ARG A 154 7.41 17.21 19.35
CA ARG A 154 7.80 18.61 19.22
C ARG A 154 8.04 19.03 17.77
N SER A 155 8.58 18.13 16.96
CA SER A 155 8.84 18.33 15.54
C SER A 155 8.59 17.02 14.78
N PHE A 156 8.18 17.14 13.52
CA PHE A 156 8.06 16.01 12.62
C PHE A 156 9.43 15.68 12.01
N ASN A 157 9.81 14.41 12.08
CA ASN A 157 10.93 13.85 11.33
C ASN A 157 10.44 12.55 10.71
N ILE A 158 10.48 12.45 9.36
CA ILE A 158 9.99 11.27 8.65
C ILE A 158 10.77 10.00 9.00
N ASN A 159 12.03 10.13 9.42
CA ASN A 159 12.85 8.99 9.86
C ASN A 159 12.38 8.35 11.18
N ASP A 160 11.46 9.00 11.89
CA ASP A 160 10.83 8.42 13.08
C ASP A 160 9.72 7.42 12.75
N TYR A 161 9.43 7.21 11.48
CA TYR A 161 8.35 6.37 10.97
C TYR A 161 8.89 5.32 10.02
N ASP A 162 8.27 4.15 10.05
CA ASP A 162 8.49 3.12 9.04
C ASP A 162 7.59 3.39 7.85
N ILE A 163 8.16 3.65 6.69
CA ILE A 163 7.40 3.94 5.48
C ILE A 163 7.38 2.72 4.57
N THR A 164 6.18 2.26 4.27
CA THR A 164 5.90 1.25 3.24
C THR A 164 5.12 1.91 2.11
N LEU A 165 5.52 1.71 0.87
CA LEU A 165 4.74 2.10 -0.31
C LEU A 165 4.15 0.85 -0.95
N ALA A 166 2.88 0.92 -1.30
CA ALA A 166 2.21 -0.15 -2.03
C ALA A 166 1.35 0.44 -3.14
N GLY A 167 1.15 -0.32 -4.20
CA GLY A 167 0.29 0.17 -5.26
C GLY A 167 0.04 -0.84 -6.36
N HIS A 168 -0.95 -0.49 -7.19
CA HIS A 168 -1.41 -1.29 -8.30
C HIS A 168 -1.26 -0.54 -9.61
N SER A 169 -0.85 -1.25 -10.68
CA SER A 169 -0.91 -0.73 -12.05
C SER A 169 -0.17 0.61 -12.23
N GLY A 170 -0.87 1.67 -12.63
CA GLY A 170 -0.32 3.01 -12.85
C GLY A 170 0.39 3.65 -11.67
N ALA A 171 0.25 3.09 -10.46
CA ALA A 171 0.94 3.57 -9.25
C ALA A 171 2.47 3.47 -9.32
N TYR A 172 3.03 2.67 -10.24
CA TYR A 172 4.47 2.51 -10.38
C TYR A 172 5.22 3.84 -10.46
N ARG A 173 4.64 4.81 -11.14
CA ARG A 173 5.30 6.07 -11.45
C ARG A 173 5.49 6.92 -10.20
N VAL A 174 4.44 7.18 -9.44
CA VAL A 174 4.55 7.97 -8.20
C VAL A 174 5.44 7.26 -7.18
N ILE A 175 5.30 5.92 -7.04
CA ILE A 175 6.13 5.14 -6.12
C ILE A 175 7.60 5.28 -6.49
N SER A 176 7.98 5.06 -7.75
CA SER A 176 9.38 5.16 -8.19
C SER A 176 9.99 6.52 -7.87
N ARG A 177 9.24 7.61 -8.05
CA ARG A 177 9.74 8.98 -7.81
C ARG A 177 9.95 9.32 -6.34
N ILE A 178 9.22 8.65 -5.44
CA ILE A 178 9.35 8.88 -3.99
C ILE A 178 10.59 8.16 -3.41
N LEU A 179 11.00 7.01 -3.98
CA LEU A 179 11.91 6.04 -3.34
C LEU A 179 13.22 6.63 -2.81
N ASN A 180 14.03 7.24 -3.67
CA ASN A 180 15.45 7.46 -3.35
C ASN A 180 15.75 8.66 -2.45
N LYS A 181 14.75 9.44 -2.07
CA LYS A 181 14.91 10.63 -1.21
C LYS A 181 14.01 10.60 0.02
N THR A 182 13.47 9.43 0.30
CA THR A 182 12.55 9.20 1.42
C THR A 182 12.96 7.90 2.12
N PRO A 183 12.87 7.79 3.45
CA PRO A 183 13.23 6.58 4.17
C PRO A 183 12.18 5.48 3.99
N VAL A 184 11.97 5.06 2.74
CA VAL A 184 11.11 3.94 2.39
C VAL A 184 11.88 2.66 2.63
N HIS A 185 11.31 1.77 3.42
CA HIS A 185 11.93 0.50 3.77
C HIS A 185 11.33 -0.70 3.02
N GLU A 186 10.09 -0.54 2.57
CA GLU A 186 9.35 -1.61 1.93
C GLU A 186 8.52 -1.08 0.76
N VAL A 187 8.52 -1.84 -0.34
CA VAL A 187 7.65 -1.61 -1.49
C VAL A 187 6.95 -2.90 -1.87
N ILE A 188 5.62 -2.81 -2.10
CA ILE A 188 4.80 -3.92 -2.56
C ILE A 188 4.07 -3.48 -3.83
N LEU A 189 4.37 -4.11 -4.96
CA LEU A 189 3.78 -3.81 -6.26
C LEU A 189 2.86 -4.93 -6.71
N PHE A 190 1.65 -4.56 -7.11
CA PHE A 190 0.66 -5.44 -7.70
C PHE A 190 0.49 -5.10 -9.18
N ASP A 191 1.14 -5.88 -10.03
CA ASP A 191 1.17 -5.74 -11.49
C ASP A 191 1.43 -4.27 -11.92
N ALA A 192 2.46 -3.69 -11.32
CA ALA A 192 2.75 -2.26 -11.37
C ALA A 192 4.17 -1.92 -11.86
N MET A 193 4.97 -2.88 -12.33
CA MET A 193 6.33 -2.62 -12.79
C MET A 193 6.37 -2.25 -14.27
N TYR A 194 5.75 -1.10 -14.66
CA TYR A 194 5.71 -0.64 -16.05
C TYR A 194 6.90 0.24 -16.45
N GLY A 195 7.62 0.81 -15.50
CA GLY A 195 8.75 1.73 -15.76
C GLY A 195 9.29 2.35 -14.49
N GLY A 196 10.11 3.41 -14.62
CA GLY A 196 10.83 4.01 -13.49
C GLY A 196 11.99 3.14 -13.02
N ASN A 197 12.52 2.32 -13.93
CA ASN A 197 13.49 1.27 -13.64
C ASN A 197 14.75 1.80 -12.95
N GLU A 198 15.24 2.96 -13.36
CA GLU A 198 16.41 3.60 -12.76
C GLU A 198 16.23 3.90 -11.27
N TYR A 199 15.03 4.36 -10.85
CA TYR A 199 14.74 4.64 -9.45
C TYR A 199 14.60 3.36 -8.64
N TYR A 200 13.93 2.34 -9.21
CA TYR A 200 13.82 1.04 -8.54
C TYR A 200 15.18 0.38 -8.38
N LEU A 201 16.03 0.36 -9.43
CA LEU A 201 17.37 -0.25 -9.36
C LEU A 201 18.26 0.45 -8.32
N GLU A 202 18.27 1.79 -8.30
CA GLU A 202 18.99 2.55 -7.28
C GLU A 202 18.52 2.17 -5.86
N TRP A 203 17.21 2.17 -5.62
CA TRP A 203 16.65 1.84 -4.30
C TRP A 203 16.88 0.36 -3.93
N LEU A 204 16.75 -0.57 -4.88
CA LEU A 204 16.93 -2.00 -4.68
C LEU A 204 18.38 -2.41 -4.46
N SER A 205 19.35 -1.53 -4.76
CA SER A 205 20.77 -1.77 -4.47
C SER A 205 21.05 -1.90 -2.96
N ASN A 206 20.22 -1.34 -2.10
CA ASN A 206 20.31 -1.56 -0.67
C ASN A 206 19.75 -2.96 -0.31
N PRO A 207 20.58 -3.89 0.22
CA PRO A 207 20.15 -5.24 0.55
C PRO A 207 19.06 -5.28 1.63
N GLU A 208 18.99 -4.29 2.51
CA GLU A 208 18.04 -4.23 3.62
C GLU A 208 16.62 -3.83 3.19
N HIS A 209 16.45 -3.18 2.05
CA HIS A 209 15.14 -2.82 1.56
C HIS A 209 14.32 -4.07 1.20
N ARG A 210 13.06 -4.09 1.58
CA ARG A 210 12.14 -5.17 1.20
C ARG A 210 11.33 -4.81 -0.03
N PHE A 211 11.29 -5.73 -0.98
CA PHE A 211 10.55 -5.57 -2.22
C PHE A 211 9.75 -6.83 -2.55
N VAL A 212 8.46 -6.69 -2.76
CA VAL A 212 7.59 -7.73 -3.30
C VAL A 212 6.92 -7.20 -4.56
N ASN A 213 7.16 -7.85 -5.67
CA ASN A 213 6.53 -7.53 -6.95
C ASN A 213 5.80 -8.75 -7.49
N ILE A 214 4.48 -8.73 -7.47
CA ILE A 214 3.67 -9.72 -8.18
C ILE A 214 3.27 -9.14 -9.54
N TYR A 215 3.47 -9.92 -10.61
CA TYR A 215 3.30 -9.45 -11.97
C TYR A 215 2.64 -10.51 -12.85
N THR A 216 1.96 -10.06 -13.91
CA THR A 216 1.22 -10.92 -14.83
C THR A 216 1.71 -10.76 -16.26
N LYS A 217 1.42 -11.77 -17.07
CA LYS A 217 1.70 -11.70 -18.51
C LYS A 217 0.75 -10.73 -19.22
N ASN A 218 -0.53 -10.82 -18.89
CA ASN A 218 -1.60 -10.09 -19.58
C ASN A 218 -1.74 -8.64 -19.10
N GLY A 219 -1.22 -8.30 -17.92
CA GLY A 219 -1.19 -6.94 -17.39
C GLY A 219 -0.08 -6.07 -18.00
N GLY A 220 0.87 -6.67 -18.72
CA GLY A 220 1.93 -5.93 -19.44
C GLY A 220 3.20 -5.68 -18.63
N THR A 221 3.33 -6.22 -17.42
CA THR A 221 4.52 -6.02 -16.56
C THR A 221 5.51 -7.18 -16.60
N PHE A 222 5.21 -8.25 -17.34
CA PHE A 222 5.97 -9.50 -17.36
C PHE A 222 7.45 -9.31 -17.73
N ASP A 223 7.70 -8.71 -18.91
CA ASP A 223 9.06 -8.58 -19.42
C ASP A 223 9.88 -7.63 -18.56
N ASN A 224 9.31 -6.49 -18.17
CA ASN A 224 10.01 -5.51 -17.35
C ASN A 224 10.32 -6.05 -15.93
N SER A 225 9.38 -6.77 -15.31
CA SER A 225 9.61 -7.39 -14.00
C SER A 225 10.77 -8.38 -14.03
N ARG A 226 10.83 -9.24 -15.06
CA ARG A 226 11.91 -10.22 -15.22
C ARG A 226 13.26 -9.56 -15.53
N GLN A 227 13.23 -8.51 -16.34
CA GLN A 227 14.43 -7.73 -16.65
C GLN A 227 15.02 -7.09 -15.39
N ILE A 228 14.19 -6.46 -14.57
CA ILE A 228 14.61 -5.84 -13.31
C ILE A 228 15.15 -6.89 -12.34
N ALA A 229 14.47 -8.03 -12.16
CA ALA A 229 14.95 -9.11 -11.31
C ALA A 229 16.35 -9.59 -11.73
N LYS A 230 16.56 -9.75 -13.05
CA LYS A 230 17.86 -10.12 -13.62
C LYS A 230 18.92 -9.07 -13.36
N LEU A 231 18.62 -7.79 -13.59
CA LEU A 231 19.59 -6.69 -13.39
C LEU A 231 20.01 -6.57 -11.93
N ILE A 232 19.09 -6.76 -10.96
CA ILE A 232 19.42 -6.74 -9.54
C ILE A 232 20.41 -7.86 -9.20
N THR A 233 20.16 -9.07 -9.70
CA THR A 233 21.02 -10.22 -9.45
C THR A 233 22.39 -10.07 -10.12
N ASP A 234 22.42 -9.76 -11.42
CA ASP A 234 23.62 -9.81 -12.22
C ASP A 234 24.53 -8.57 -12.04
N SER A 235 23.90 -7.39 -11.85
CA SER A 235 24.65 -6.13 -11.83
C SER A 235 24.82 -5.55 -10.42
N LEU A 236 23.86 -5.77 -9.52
CA LEU A 236 23.93 -5.24 -8.16
C LEU A 236 24.40 -6.28 -7.15
N ASN A 237 24.49 -7.54 -7.54
CA ASN A 237 24.84 -8.68 -6.66
C ASN A 237 23.98 -8.74 -5.40
N VAL A 238 22.69 -8.42 -5.52
CA VAL A 238 21.70 -8.48 -4.43
C VAL A 238 20.84 -9.73 -4.63
N PRO A 239 20.66 -10.56 -3.61
CA PRO A 239 19.84 -11.79 -3.71
C PRO A 239 18.39 -11.49 -4.08
N VAL A 240 17.89 -12.16 -5.11
CA VAL A 240 16.51 -12.08 -5.58
C VAL A 240 15.94 -13.49 -5.69
N ILE A 241 14.71 -13.65 -5.24
CA ILE A 241 13.93 -14.86 -5.49
C ILE A 241 12.86 -14.56 -6.55
N SER A 242 12.83 -15.37 -7.60
CA SER A 242 11.78 -15.34 -8.62
C SER A 242 11.03 -16.67 -8.58
N VAL A 243 9.71 -16.62 -8.38
CA VAL A 243 8.86 -17.80 -8.20
C VAL A 243 7.50 -17.63 -8.87
N ASP A 244 6.84 -18.74 -9.17
CA ASP A 244 5.43 -18.73 -9.54
C ASP A 244 4.55 -18.62 -8.29
N GLU A 245 3.40 -17.94 -8.41
CA GLU A 245 2.52 -17.63 -7.29
C GLU A 245 2.13 -18.85 -6.42
N PRO A 246 1.85 -20.06 -6.98
CA PRO A 246 1.53 -21.25 -6.17
C PRO A 246 2.65 -21.70 -5.22
N ALA A 247 3.90 -21.30 -5.48
CA ALA A 247 5.04 -21.63 -4.62
C ALA A 247 5.24 -20.63 -3.47
N VAL A 248 4.50 -19.53 -3.46
CA VAL A 248 4.62 -18.48 -2.44
C VAL A 248 4.06 -18.98 -1.11
N ASN A 249 4.86 -18.86 -0.06
CA ASN A 249 4.48 -19.23 1.29
C ASN A 249 5.13 -18.29 2.33
N ALA A 250 4.73 -18.43 3.59
CA ALA A 250 5.22 -17.61 4.69
C ALA A 250 6.74 -17.66 4.84
N GLN A 251 7.33 -18.86 4.79
CA GLN A 251 8.78 -19.02 4.96
C GLN A 251 9.55 -18.32 3.85
N LEU A 252 9.13 -18.46 2.59
CA LEU A 252 9.75 -17.78 1.45
C LEU A 252 9.74 -16.27 1.63
N LEU A 253 8.58 -15.69 2.00
CA LEU A 253 8.41 -14.25 2.18
C LEU A 253 9.20 -13.69 3.38
N GLN A 254 9.33 -14.47 4.46
CA GLN A 254 10.09 -14.08 5.66
C GLN A 254 11.60 -14.20 5.48
N SER A 255 12.05 -15.15 4.65
CA SER A 255 13.48 -15.42 4.43
C SER A 255 14.10 -14.58 3.32
N ASN A 256 13.28 -13.91 2.49
CA ASN A 256 13.78 -13.19 1.31
C ASN A 256 13.26 -11.75 1.28
N ARG A 257 14.17 -10.81 1.05
CA ARG A 257 13.83 -9.39 1.00
C ARG A 257 13.39 -8.93 -0.39
N LYS A 258 13.89 -9.54 -1.46
CA LYS A 258 13.51 -9.21 -2.86
C LYS A 258 12.81 -10.43 -3.47
N VAL A 259 11.50 -10.32 -3.66
CA VAL A 259 10.67 -11.40 -4.18
C VAL A 259 9.89 -10.93 -5.40
N PHE A 260 10.11 -11.62 -6.52
CA PHE A 260 9.39 -11.43 -7.76
C PHE A 260 8.48 -12.63 -7.98
N ILE A 261 7.19 -12.39 -8.14
CA ILE A 261 6.17 -13.44 -8.17
C ILE A 261 5.44 -13.36 -9.51
N PHE A 262 5.59 -14.39 -10.34
CA PHE A 262 4.78 -14.50 -11.54
C PHE A 262 3.40 -15.08 -11.18
N SER A 263 2.35 -14.44 -11.67
CA SER A 263 0.96 -14.87 -11.48
C SER A 263 0.25 -15.03 -12.81
N GLU A 264 -0.54 -16.08 -12.94
CA GLU A 264 -1.45 -16.30 -14.07
C GLU A 264 -2.80 -15.60 -13.89
N GLN A 265 -2.98 -14.88 -12.79
CA GLN A 265 -4.20 -14.14 -12.51
C GLN A 265 -4.39 -12.97 -13.46
N THR A 266 -5.59 -12.40 -13.43
CA THR A 266 -5.88 -11.15 -14.12
C THR A 266 -5.15 -9.98 -13.47
N HIS A 267 -4.97 -8.89 -14.20
CA HIS A 267 -4.35 -7.65 -13.74
C HIS A 267 -4.88 -7.16 -12.38
N ASN A 268 -6.18 -7.20 -12.17
CA ASN A 268 -6.82 -6.82 -10.90
C ASN A 268 -6.85 -7.99 -9.89
N GLY A 269 -6.90 -9.22 -10.37
CA GLY A 269 -7.03 -10.42 -9.53
C GLY A 269 -5.84 -10.68 -8.62
N VAL A 270 -4.65 -10.24 -9.02
CA VAL A 270 -3.41 -10.45 -8.25
C VAL A 270 -3.45 -9.89 -6.81
N ILE A 271 -4.36 -8.99 -6.49
CA ILE A 271 -4.47 -8.39 -5.16
C ILE A 271 -5.31 -9.27 -4.24
N THR A 272 -6.44 -9.76 -4.76
CA THR A 272 -7.45 -10.50 -3.96
C THR A 272 -7.25 -12.00 -3.99
N TYR A 273 -6.68 -12.54 -5.07
CA TYR A 273 -6.40 -13.97 -5.18
C TYR A 273 -5.44 -14.40 -4.06
N HIS A 274 -5.78 -15.51 -3.37
CA HIS A 274 -5.07 -15.99 -2.19
C HIS A 274 -4.89 -14.95 -1.06
N ASN A 275 -5.64 -13.84 -1.08
CA ASN A 275 -5.45 -12.72 -0.16
C ASN A 275 -4.00 -12.22 -0.17
N ASN A 276 -3.44 -12.00 -1.36
CA ASN A 276 -2.03 -11.65 -1.53
C ASN A 276 -1.61 -10.41 -0.74
N TRP A 277 -2.49 -9.41 -0.62
CA TRP A 277 -2.22 -8.24 0.21
C TRP A 277 -2.01 -8.62 1.68
N ALA A 278 -2.90 -9.44 2.26
CA ALA A 278 -2.74 -9.94 3.62
C ALA A 278 -1.49 -10.82 3.79
N LEU A 279 -1.24 -11.70 2.82
CA LEU A 279 -0.11 -12.61 2.83
C LEU A 279 1.22 -11.85 2.86
N PHE A 280 1.38 -10.84 2.00
CA PHE A 280 2.62 -10.06 1.92
C PHE A 280 2.85 -9.20 3.16
N LEU A 281 1.81 -8.60 3.71
CA LEU A 281 1.90 -7.81 4.93
C LEU A 281 2.22 -8.64 6.18
N ARG A 282 1.60 -9.81 6.32
CA ARG A 282 1.81 -10.71 7.46
C ARG A 282 3.23 -11.23 7.54
N ASN A 283 3.84 -11.46 6.39
CA ASN A 283 5.13 -12.13 6.27
C ASN A 283 6.28 -11.16 5.93
N THR A 284 6.22 -9.93 6.43
CA THR A 284 7.34 -9.01 6.37
C THR A 284 8.46 -9.52 7.27
N PRO A 285 9.71 -9.67 6.76
CA PRO A 285 10.86 -10.06 7.57
C PRO A 285 11.05 -9.12 8.77
N ALA A 286 11.46 -9.66 9.90
CA ALA A 286 11.91 -8.85 11.01
C ALA A 286 13.12 -7.98 10.60
N ARG A 287 13.22 -6.79 11.18
CA ARG A 287 14.37 -5.89 11.00
C ARG A 287 15.47 -6.25 11.97
#